data_0b0a66060d1088b2ba818af4f212a9ba
#
_entry.id   0b0a66060d1088b2ba818af4f212a9ba
#
_cell.length_a   1.000
_cell.length_b   1.000
_cell.length_c   1.000
_cell.angle_alpha   90.00
_cell.angle_beta   90.00
_cell.angle_gamma   90.00
#
_symmetry.space_group_name_H-M   'P 1'
#
loop_
_entity.id
_entity.type
_entity.pdbx_description
1 polymer ?
#
loop_
_entity_poly.entity_id
_entity_poly.type
_entity_poly.pdbx_seq_one_letter_code
_entity_poly.pdbx_strand_id
1 'polypeptide(L)'
;RSVSRGLGDVYKRQNQSRKALTEKGKEEAIRIIETTELKNDRVLVVYLPDCHESLAGIIAGRIREKYHRPAFVLTGGETSAKGSGRSIESYSMYEELVKCADLMIQFGGHPMAAGLSIEEKNIEEFRRRLNVNCTLTDEELRPKIVIDVPMPVSYITKELVEQISLLEPFGKGNTKPVFAQKNLRVLDHSIIGKNKNVVKLKLLDPQGISVEGIYFGEAEDFVNFIREKDSISVTYYPEINRFRGRESLQIIIQNYC
;
A
#
# COMPACT_ATOMS: atom_id res chain seq x y z
N ARG A 1 -22.60 26.25 20.69
CA ARG A 1 -22.46 24.78 20.47
C ARG A 1 -22.97 24.30 19.10
N SER A 2 -23.79 25.03 18.36
CA SER A 2 -24.34 24.61 17.06
C SER A 2 -23.39 24.83 15.89
N VAL A 3 -22.56 25.89 15.89
CA VAL A 3 -21.65 26.23 14.79
C VAL A 3 -20.48 25.23 14.68
N SER A 4 -19.94 24.73 15.80
CA SER A 4 -18.85 23.75 15.78
C SER A 4 -19.28 22.36 15.30
N ARG A 5 -20.55 21.97 15.51
CA ARG A 5 -21.10 20.71 14.95
C ARG A 5 -21.26 20.78 13.43
N GLY A 6 -21.73 21.92 12.88
CA GLY A 6 -21.87 22.08 11.44
C GLY A 6 -20.55 22.01 10.68
N LEU A 7 -19.48 22.63 11.17
CA LEU A 7 -18.14 22.55 10.56
C LEU A 7 -17.57 21.12 10.60
N GLY A 8 -17.76 20.38 11.70
CA GLY A 8 -17.33 18.99 11.82
C GLY A 8 -18.07 18.06 10.83
N ASP A 9 -19.36 18.30 10.58
CA ASP A 9 -20.15 17.50 9.64
C ASP A 9 -19.81 17.82 8.18
N VAL A 10 -19.54 19.08 7.84
CA VAL A 10 -19.06 19.48 6.51
C VAL A 10 -17.68 18.84 6.23
N TYR A 11 -16.76 18.91 7.19
CA TYR A 11 -15.43 18.30 7.06
C TYR A 11 -15.51 16.76 6.91
N LYS A 12 -16.36 16.09 7.66
CA LYS A 12 -16.59 14.64 7.52
C LYS A 12 -17.15 14.28 6.15
N ARG A 13 -18.12 15.03 5.64
CA ARG A 13 -18.69 14.81 4.29
C ARG A 13 -17.65 15.01 3.19
N GLN A 14 -16.84 16.07 3.28
CA GLN A 14 -15.76 16.33 2.32
C GLN A 14 -14.73 15.21 2.34
N ASN A 15 -14.32 14.72 3.52
CA ASN A 15 -13.40 13.60 3.64
C ASN A 15 -13.98 12.29 3.10
N GLN A 16 -15.26 12.02 3.33
CA GLN A 16 -15.94 10.84 2.79
C GLN A 16 -16.05 10.92 1.26
N SER A 17 -16.42 12.07 0.71
CA SER A 17 -16.47 12.29 -0.73
C SER A 17 -15.08 12.11 -1.36
N ARG A 18 -14.03 12.71 -0.76
CA ARG A 18 -12.67 12.56 -1.25
C ARG A 18 -12.18 11.11 -1.22
N LYS A 19 -12.51 10.36 -0.17
CA LYS A 19 -12.19 8.92 -0.09
C LYS A 19 -12.88 8.13 -1.20
N ALA A 20 -14.18 8.36 -1.43
CA ALA A 20 -14.94 7.69 -2.48
C ALA A 20 -14.39 8.01 -3.89
N LEU A 21 -14.04 9.26 -4.15
CA LEU A 21 -13.44 9.68 -5.43
C LEU A 21 -12.04 9.07 -5.61
N THR A 22 -11.24 9.00 -4.55
CA THR A 22 -9.92 8.36 -4.59
C THR A 22 -10.05 6.86 -4.89
N GLU A 23 -11.00 6.18 -4.25
CA GLU A 23 -11.22 4.75 -4.49
C GLU A 23 -11.67 4.49 -5.93
N LYS A 24 -12.64 5.27 -6.44
CA LYS A 24 -13.07 5.19 -7.84
C LYS A 24 -11.90 5.43 -8.82
N GLY A 25 -11.08 6.44 -8.57
CA GLY A 25 -9.91 6.72 -9.43
C GLY A 25 -8.85 5.60 -9.36
N LYS A 26 -8.65 5.00 -8.18
CA LYS A 26 -7.77 3.83 -8.00
C LYS A 26 -8.29 2.62 -8.78
N GLU A 27 -9.58 2.30 -8.66
CA GLU A 27 -10.20 1.18 -9.37
C GLU A 27 -10.10 1.36 -10.89
N GLU A 28 -10.35 2.56 -11.39
CA GLU A 28 -10.24 2.88 -12.81
C GLU A 28 -8.78 2.76 -13.30
N ALA A 29 -7.81 3.27 -12.52
CA ALA A 29 -6.38 3.13 -12.84
C ALA A 29 -5.97 1.65 -12.90
N ILE A 30 -6.39 0.83 -11.95
CA ILE A 30 -6.16 -0.62 -11.93
C ILE A 30 -6.77 -1.26 -13.16
N ARG A 31 -8.03 -0.95 -13.47
CA ARG A 31 -8.71 -1.48 -14.66
C ARG A 31 -7.92 -1.17 -15.95
N ILE A 32 -7.47 0.08 -16.11
CA ILE A 32 -6.67 0.48 -17.28
C ILE A 32 -5.37 -0.34 -17.33
N ILE A 33 -4.64 -0.45 -16.22
CA ILE A 33 -3.39 -1.21 -16.17
C ILE A 33 -3.62 -2.67 -16.56
N GLU A 34 -4.61 -3.34 -15.97
CA GLU A 34 -4.85 -4.77 -16.16
C GLU A 34 -5.39 -5.13 -17.55
N THR A 35 -6.12 -4.20 -18.18
CA THR A 35 -6.77 -4.43 -19.48
C THR A 35 -5.97 -3.93 -20.69
N THR A 36 -4.82 -3.29 -20.46
CA THR A 36 -3.98 -2.72 -21.52
C THR A 36 -2.54 -3.23 -21.43
N GLU A 37 -1.69 -2.79 -22.37
CA GLU A 37 -0.26 -3.09 -22.36
C GLU A 37 0.51 -2.47 -21.18
N LEU A 38 -0.12 -1.56 -20.43
CA LEU A 38 0.52 -0.96 -19.24
C LEU A 38 0.93 -2.00 -18.20
N LYS A 39 0.24 -3.15 -18.13
CA LYS A 39 0.62 -4.25 -17.22
C LYS A 39 2.06 -4.74 -17.42
N ASN A 40 2.62 -4.56 -18.61
CA ASN A 40 3.97 -4.99 -18.96
C ASN A 40 5.02 -3.90 -18.68
N ASP A 41 4.61 -2.64 -18.44
CA ASP A 41 5.50 -1.51 -18.23
C ASP A 41 6.21 -1.60 -16.87
N ARG A 42 7.49 -1.24 -16.83
CA ARG A 42 8.27 -1.12 -15.59
C ARG A 42 7.97 0.18 -14.86
N VAL A 43 7.59 1.23 -15.60
CA VAL A 43 7.14 2.52 -15.07
C VAL A 43 5.72 2.75 -15.56
N LEU A 44 4.78 2.77 -14.62
CA LEU A 44 3.35 2.90 -14.93
C LEU A 44 3.00 4.37 -15.18
N VAL A 45 2.43 4.67 -16.32
CA VAL A 45 1.90 6.01 -16.65
C VAL A 45 0.41 5.85 -16.98
N VAL A 46 -0.44 6.31 -16.08
CA VAL A 46 -1.89 6.17 -16.21
C VAL A 46 -2.54 7.53 -16.41
N TYR A 47 -3.35 7.68 -17.45
CA TYR A 47 -4.10 8.90 -17.72
C TYR A 47 -5.56 8.73 -17.31
N LEU A 48 -6.04 9.60 -16.42
CA LEU A 48 -7.39 9.65 -15.88
C LEU A 48 -7.99 11.04 -16.14
N PRO A 49 -8.49 11.33 -17.35
CA PRO A 49 -8.90 12.68 -17.74
C PRO A 49 -9.97 13.29 -16.83
N ASP A 50 -10.90 12.49 -16.33
CA ASP A 50 -12.01 12.92 -15.49
C ASP A 50 -11.68 12.98 -13.99
N CYS A 51 -10.44 12.64 -13.61
CA CYS A 51 -10.02 12.63 -12.21
C CYS A 51 -9.52 14.02 -11.81
N HIS A 52 -9.91 14.46 -10.60
CA HIS A 52 -9.42 15.74 -10.07
C HIS A 52 -7.93 15.67 -9.73
N GLU A 53 -7.16 16.70 -10.14
CA GLU A 53 -5.70 16.76 -9.98
C GLU A 53 -5.20 16.50 -8.54
N SER A 54 -5.95 16.97 -7.53
CA SER A 54 -5.58 16.80 -6.12
C SER A 54 -5.58 15.33 -5.64
N LEU A 55 -6.14 14.40 -6.43
CA LEU A 55 -6.19 12.97 -6.13
C LEU A 55 -5.06 12.19 -6.81
N ALA A 56 -4.47 12.74 -7.87
CA ALA A 56 -3.44 12.07 -8.68
C ALA A 56 -2.30 11.49 -7.83
N GLY A 57 -1.77 12.28 -6.89
CA GLY A 57 -0.67 11.83 -6.03
C GLY A 57 -1.05 10.72 -5.05
N ILE A 58 -2.29 10.69 -4.58
CA ILE A 58 -2.78 9.62 -3.68
C ILE A 58 -2.99 8.35 -4.50
N ILE A 59 -3.58 8.46 -5.68
CA ILE A 59 -3.81 7.32 -6.58
C ILE A 59 -2.47 6.76 -7.04
N ALA A 60 -1.51 7.60 -7.45
CA ALA A 60 -0.16 7.15 -7.81
C ALA A 60 0.52 6.38 -6.67
N GLY A 61 0.36 6.83 -5.42
CA GLY A 61 0.82 6.12 -4.24
C GLY A 61 0.20 4.72 -4.11
N ARG A 62 -1.11 4.60 -4.30
CA ARG A 62 -1.81 3.30 -4.22
C ARG A 62 -1.44 2.35 -5.37
N ILE A 63 -1.24 2.87 -6.57
CA ILE A 63 -0.76 2.08 -7.71
C ILE A 63 0.67 1.60 -7.44
N ARG A 64 1.57 2.49 -7.00
CA ARG A 64 2.93 2.12 -6.61
C ARG A 64 2.95 1.04 -5.52
N GLU A 65 2.10 1.14 -4.51
CA GLU A 65 1.97 0.13 -3.45
C GLU A 65 1.50 -1.23 -3.99
N LYS A 66 0.48 -1.24 -4.86
CA LYS A 66 -0.09 -2.48 -5.40
C LYS A 66 0.88 -3.21 -6.34
N TYR A 67 1.55 -2.49 -7.23
CA TYR A 67 2.38 -3.09 -8.27
C TYR A 67 3.88 -3.11 -7.94
N HIS A 68 4.28 -2.43 -6.89
CA HIS A 68 5.68 -2.18 -6.55
C HIS A 68 6.49 -1.63 -7.74
N ARG A 69 5.92 -0.68 -8.45
CA ARG A 69 6.51 -0.01 -9.62
C ARG A 69 6.41 1.51 -9.47
N PRO A 70 7.37 2.28 -10.01
CA PRO A 70 7.18 3.72 -10.15
C PRO A 70 5.89 3.99 -10.92
N ALA A 71 5.07 4.92 -10.44
CA ALA A 71 3.77 5.20 -11.02
C ALA A 71 3.53 6.70 -11.16
N PHE A 72 3.15 7.13 -12.36
CA PHE A 72 2.62 8.45 -12.67
C PHE A 72 1.12 8.34 -12.92
N VAL A 73 0.36 9.22 -12.31
CA VAL A 73 -1.06 9.41 -12.62
C VAL A 73 -1.22 10.84 -13.16
N LEU A 74 -1.72 10.93 -14.37
CA LEU A 74 -2.02 12.18 -15.06
C LEU A 74 -3.53 12.38 -15.08
N THR A 75 -3.95 13.62 -14.95
CA THR A 75 -5.35 14.04 -14.98
C THR A 75 -5.53 15.11 -16.02
N GLY A 76 -6.73 15.20 -16.59
CA GLY A 76 -7.07 16.28 -17.51
C GLY A 76 -7.01 17.66 -16.84
N GLY A 77 -6.65 18.66 -17.59
CA GLY A 77 -6.70 20.08 -17.19
C GLY A 77 -7.22 20.93 -18.35
N GLU A 78 -7.44 22.22 -18.10
CA GLU A 78 -8.01 23.13 -19.13
C GLU A 78 -7.15 23.25 -20.38
N THR A 79 -5.82 23.23 -20.25
CA THR A 79 -4.87 23.42 -21.35
C THR A 79 -3.82 22.32 -21.46
N SER A 80 -3.63 21.54 -20.41
CA SER A 80 -2.61 20.49 -20.35
C SER A 80 -2.94 19.47 -19.27
N ALA A 81 -2.48 18.23 -19.41
CA ALA A 81 -2.57 17.24 -18.37
C ALA A 81 -1.61 17.57 -17.22
N LYS A 82 -2.07 17.37 -16.00
CA LYS A 82 -1.27 17.49 -14.76
C LYS A 82 -1.01 16.11 -14.20
N GLY A 83 0.22 15.85 -13.77
CA GLY A 83 0.64 14.55 -13.26
C GLY A 83 1.30 14.60 -11.90
N SER A 84 1.10 13.54 -11.16
CA SER A 84 1.84 13.25 -9.93
C SER A 84 2.44 11.87 -10.01
N GLY A 85 3.73 11.77 -9.64
CA GLY A 85 4.46 10.51 -9.59
C GLY A 85 4.79 10.08 -8.16
N ARG A 86 4.89 8.76 -7.96
CA ARG A 86 5.37 8.13 -6.72
C ARG A 86 6.30 6.99 -7.08
N SER A 87 7.46 6.91 -6.41
CA SER A 87 8.53 5.99 -6.74
C SER A 87 8.74 4.87 -5.73
N ILE A 88 9.58 3.91 -6.13
CA ILE A 88 10.26 2.95 -5.30
C ILE A 88 11.71 3.42 -5.09
N GLU A 89 12.41 2.86 -4.10
CA GLU A 89 13.76 3.32 -3.70
C GLU A 89 14.80 3.26 -4.82
N SER A 90 14.69 2.26 -5.70
CA SER A 90 15.64 2.03 -6.80
C SER A 90 15.41 2.93 -8.02
N TYR A 91 14.44 3.87 -7.99
CA TYR A 91 14.09 4.69 -9.14
C TYR A 91 13.93 6.16 -8.77
N SER A 92 14.80 7.03 -9.29
CA SER A 92 14.72 8.48 -9.08
C SER A 92 13.79 9.14 -10.09
N MET A 93 12.57 9.51 -9.66
CA MET A 93 11.63 10.19 -10.53
C MET A 93 12.17 11.50 -11.11
N TYR A 94 12.88 12.28 -10.30
CA TYR A 94 13.40 13.55 -10.75
C TYR A 94 14.42 13.39 -11.87
N GLU A 95 15.39 12.46 -11.72
CA GLU A 95 16.40 12.22 -12.77
C GLU A 95 15.80 11.70 -14.06
N GLU A 96 14.79 10.86 -13.98
CA GLU A 96 14.10 10.33 -15.17
C GLU A 96 13.21 11.39 -15.84
N LEU A 97 12.60 12.30 -15.07
CA LEU A 97 11.90 13.45 -15.67
C LEU A 97 12.86 14.39 -16.39
N VAL A 98 14.07 14.61 -15.87
CA VAL A 98 15.09 15.44 -16.54
C VAL A 98 15.40 14.89 -17.95
N LYS A 99 15.44 13.56 -18.14
CA LYS A 99 15.66 12.92 -19.44
C LYS A 99 14.52 13.11 -20.44
N CYS A 100 13.33 13.52 -19.94
CA CYS A 100 12.12 13.74 -20.72
C CYS A 100 11.67 15.21 -20.72
N ALA A 101 12.56 16.14 -20.31
CA ALA A 101 12.22 17.55 -20.08
C ALA A 101 11.60 18.24 -21.30
N ASP A 102 12.00 17.85 -22.53
CA ASP A 102 11.51 18.39 -23.79
C ASP A 102 10.03 18.06 -24.09
N LEU A 103 9.46 17.07 -23.41
CA LEU A 103 8.04 16.68 -23.55
C LEU A 103 7.12 17.44 -22.61
N MET A 104 7.67 18.06 -21.56
CA MET A 104 6.90 18.64 -20.47
C MET A 104 6.89 20.17 -20.51
N ILE A 105 5.78 20.74 -20.08
CA ILE A 105 5.64 22.20 -19.91
C ILE A 105 6.35 22.63 -18.64
N GLN A 106 6.17 21.84 -17.57
CA GLN A 106 6.77 22.07 -16.27
C GLN A 106 6.90 20.75 -15.53
N PHE A 107 7.96 20.60 -14.76
CA PHE A 107 8.12 19.47 -13.83
C PHE A 107 8.98 19.86 -12.63
N GLY A 108 8.89 19.06 -11.58
CA GLY A 108 9.70 19.21 -10.37
C GLY A 108 9.44 18.10 -9.38
N GLY A 109 10.32 17.96 -8.40
CA GLY A 109 10.16 16.96 -7.36
C GLY A 109 11.46 16.49 -6.75
N HIS A 110 11.37 15.29 -6.17
CA HIS A 110 12.44 14.56 -5.48
C HIS A 110 12.51 13.12 -6.01
N PRO A 111 13.52 12.32 -5.64
CA PRO A 111 13.62 10.93 -6.10
C PRO A 111 12.34 10.11 -5.89
N MET A 112 11.64 10.29 -4.76
CA MET A 112 10.47 9.49 -4.39
C MET A 112 9.12 10.03 -4.86
N ALA A 113 9.05 11.30 -5.27
CA ALA A 113 7.80 11.94 -5.68
C ALA A 113 8.06 13.11 -6.61
N ALA A 114 7.27 13.22 -7.66
CA ALA A 114 7.39 14.31 -8.61
C ALA A 114 6.01 14.78 -9.10
N GLY A 115 5.98 16.01 -9.60
CA GLY A 115 4.84 16.60 -10.29
C GLY A 115 5.24 17.10 -11.66
N LEU A 116 4.30 17.08 -12.60
CA LEU A 116 4.53 17.57 -13.96
C LEU A 116 3.27 18.13 -14.61
N SER A 117 3.48 18.94 -15.63
CA SER A 117 2.44 19.35 -16.59
C SER A 117 2.93 19.04 -18.00
N ILE A 118 2.07 18.43 -18.79
CA ILE A 118 2.41 17.91 -20.11
C ILE A 118 1.22 18.08 -21.09
N GLU A 119 1.49 18.33 -22.36
CA GLU A 119 0.43 18.30 -23.37
C GLU A 119 -0.07 16.85 -23.55
N GLU A 120 -1.38 16.67 -23.69
CA GLU A 120 -1.97 15.32 -23.80
C GLU A 120 -1.37 14.48 -24.93
N LYS A 121 -1.07 15.12 -26.08
CA LYS A 121 -0.43 14.46 -27.23
C LYS A 121 0.94 13.84 -26.92
N ASN A 122 1.63 14.32 -25.87
CA ASN A 122 2.96 13.86 -25.47
C ASN A 122 2.92 12.74 -24.43
N ILE A 123 1.74 12.37 -23.89
CA ILE A 123 1.61 11.38 -22.80
C ILE A 123 2.16 10.01 -23.23
N GLU A 124 1.82 9.56 -24.43
CA GLU A 124 2.26 8.23 -24.88
C GLU A 124 3.77 8.20 -25.16
N GLU A 125 4.34 9.27 -25.71
CA GLU A 125 5.79 9.39 -25.91
C GLU A 125 6.52 9.47 -24.56
N PHE A 126 5.96 10.17 -23.58
CA PHE A 126 6.46 10.23 -22.20
C PHE A 126 6.50 8.82 -21.58
N ARG A 127 5.40 8.07 -21.66
CA ARG A 127 5.32 6.67 -21.22
C ARG A 127 6.41 5.82 -21.86
N ARG A 128 6.50 5.90 -23.20
CA ARG A 128 7.48 5.14 -23.97
C ARG A 128 8.91 5.43 -23.53
N ARG A 129 9.28 6.71 -23.41
CA ARG A 129 10.64 7.10 -23.01
C ARG A 129 10.99 6.66 -21.62
N LEU A 130 10.09 6.81 -20.65
CA LEU A 130 10.32 6.35 -19.27
C LEU A 130 10.60 4.84 -19.23
N ASN A 131 9.89 4.05 -20.05
CA ASN A 131 10.06 2.61 -20.08
C ASN A 131 11.32 2.17 -20.85
N VAL A 132 11.65 2.84 -21.96
CA VAL A 132 12.89 2.59 -22.72
C VAL A 132 14.13 2.96 -21.92
N ASN A 133 14.08 4.05 -21.16
CA ASN A 133 15.20 4.51 -20.32
C ASN A 133 15.29 3.76 -18.98
N CYS A 134 14.27 2.99 -18.63
CA CYS A 134 14.18 2.30 -17.35
C CYS A 134 15.26 1.21 -17.23
N THR A 135 16.13 1.36 -16.24
CA THR A 135 17.20 0.40 -15.93
C THR A 135 16.84 -0.54 -14.79
N LEU A 136 15.63 -0.45 -14.21
CA LEU A 136 15.18 -1.32 -13.13
C LEU A 136 15.24 -2.79 -13.55
N THR A 137 15.80 -3.60 -12.69
CA THR A 137 15.81 -5.06 -12.83
C THR A 137 14.53 -5.68 -12.27
N ASP A 138 14.24 -6.92 -12.64
CA ASP A 138 13.08 -7.64 -12.07
C ASP A 138 13.20 -7.87 -10.57
N GLU A 139 14.44 -7.92 -10.04
CA GLU A 139 14.67 -8.03 -8.61
C GLU A 139 14.32 -6.75 -7.85
N GLU A 140 14.60 -5.58 -8.43
CA GLU A 140 14.23 -4.27 -7.86
C GLU A 140 12.73 -3.98 -7.93
N LEU A 141 12.03 -4.60 -8.87
CA LEU A 141 10.57 -4.55 -8.99
C LEU A 141 9.85 -5.53 -8.05
N ARG A 142 10.57 -6.37 -7.31
CA ARG A 142 9.98 -7.24 -6.30
C ARG A 142 9.98 -6.52 -4.94
N PRO A 143 8.84 -6.48 -4.24
CA PRO A 143 8.79 -5.90 -2.90
C PRO A 143 9.71 -6.69 -1.96
N LYS A 144 10.63 -5.99 -1.31
CA LYS A 144 11.52 -6.57 -0.30
C LYS A 144 10.90 -6.34 1.08
N ILE A 145 10.76 -7.42 1.85
CA ILE A 145 10.31 -7.36 3.23
C ILE A 145 11.53 -7.60 4.11
N VAL A 146 11.91 -6.58 4.87
CA VAL A 146 12.97 -6.70 5.87
C VAL A 146 12.33 -7.30 7.13
N ILE A 147 12.87 -8.44 7.58
CA ILE A 147 12.47 -9.10 8.81
C ILE A 147 13.56 -8.80 9.84
N ASP A 148 13.18 -8.12 10.93
CA ASP A 148 14.13 -7.79 11.99
C ASP A 148 14.52 -9.05 12.78
N VAL A 149 13.53 -9.88 13.12
CA VAL A 149 13.76 -11.12 13.87
C VAL A 149 12.84 -12.25 13.38
N PRO A 150 13.37 -13.39 12.93
CA PRO A 150 12.57 -14.60 12.75
C PRO A 150 12.23 -15.18 14.13
N MET A 151 11.02 -14.89 14.64
CA MET A 151 10.60 -15.25 15.98
C MET A 151 9.37 -16.14 15.95
N PRO A 152 9.39 -17.34 16.58
CA PRO A 152 8.21 -18.17 16.76
C PRO A 152 7.18 -17.49 17.66
N VAL A 153 5.88 -17.70 17.38
CA VAL A 153 4.78 -17.13 18.18
C VAL A 153 4.78 -17.62 19.62
N SER A 154 5.41 -18.77 19.91
CA SER A 154 5.60 -19.31 21.25
C SER A 154 6.47 -18.41 22.16
N TYR A 155 7.27 -17.51 21.60
CA TYR A 155 8.07 -16.54 22.35
C TYR A 155 7.32 -15.25 22.68
N ILE A 156 6.10 -15.07 22.17
CA ILE A 156 5.30 -13.86 22.43
C ILE A 156 4.77 -13.91 23.86
N THR A 157 5.26 -13.01 24.69
CA THR A 157 4.75 -12.78 26.05
C THR A 157 4.24 -11.35 26.21
N LYS A 158 3.49 -11.08 27.26
CA LYS A 158 3.04 -9.71 27.55
C LYS A 158 4.22 -8.79 27.80
N GLU A 159 5.19 -9.27 28.56
CA GLU A 159 6.43 -8.55 28.90
C GLU A 159 7.21 -8.16 27.65
N LEU A 160 7.31 -9.06 26.64
CA LEU A 160 7.95 -8.76 25.37
C LEU A 160 7.20 -7.64 24.63
N VAL A 161 5.87 -7.71 24.55
CA VAL A 161 5.07 -6.66 23.87
C VAL A 161 5.20 -5.32 24.58
N GLU A 162 5.20 -5.32 25.92
CA GLU A 162 5.42 -4.11 26.72
C GLU A 162 6.82 -3.52 26.50
N GLN A 163 7.87 -4.34 26.42
CA GLN A 163 9.22 -3.89 26.11
C GLN A 163 9.33 -3.30 24.69
N ILE A 164 8.68 -3.93 23.70
CA ILE A 164 8.64 -3.39 22.32
C ILE A 164 7.91 -2.03 22.32
N SER A 165 6.88 -1.85 23.14
CA SER A 165 6.16 -0.57 23.21
C SER A 165 7.01 0.60 23.72
N LEU A 166 8.11 0.35 24.42
CA LEU A 166 9.06 1.37 24.84
C LEU A 166 9.79 2.03 23.65
N LEU A 167 9.80 1.37 22.50
CA LEU A 167 10.36 1.92 21.24
C LEU A 167 9.42 2.93 20.56
N GLU A 168 8.18 3.07 21.00
CA GLU A 168 7.23 4.04 20.43
C GLU A 168 7.65 5.51 20.70
N PRO A 169 7.28 6.46 19.82
CA PRO A 169 6.38 6.31 18.66
C PRO A 169 7.10 5.76 17.43
N PHE A 170 6.45 4.81 16.76
CA PHE A 170 6.92 4.30 15.47
C PHE A 170 6.58 5.26 14.33
N GLY A 171 7.44 5.31 13.30
CA GLY A 171 7.29 6.15 12.14
C GLY A 171 8.48 6.06 11.19
N LYS A 172 8.63 7.07 10.32
CA LYS A 172 9.77 7.15 9.41
C LYS A 172 11.07 7.32 10.20
N GLY A 173 12.01 6.38 10.04
CA GLY A 173 13.30 6.37 10.77
C GLY A 173 13.28 5.61 12.10
N ASN A 174 12.10 5.22 12.59
CA ASN A 174 11.91 4.30 13.71
C ASN A 174 10.77 3.34 13.34
N THR A 175 11.06 2.36 12.48
CA THR A 175 10.04 1.45 11.97
C THR A 175 9.60 0.46 13.04
N LYS A 176 8.32 0.07 12.96
CA LYS A 176 7.80 -0.99 13.83
C LYS A 176 8.53 -2.29 13.55
N PRO A 177 9.05 -3.00 14.57
CA PRO A 177 9.76 -4.26 14.35
C PRO A 177 8.90 -5.29 13.62
N VAL A 178 9.49 -5.96 12.65
CA VAL A 178 8.84 -7.00 11.84
C VAL A 178 9.36 -8.36 12.27
N PHE A 179 8.47 -9.18 12.77
CA PHE A 179 8.76 -10.57 13.12
C PHE A 179 8.24 -11.52 12.03
N ALA A 180 8.80 -12.73 11.97
CA ALA A 180 8.34 -13.72 11.00
C ALA A 180 8.33 -15.13 11.57
N GLN A 181 7.35 -15.92 11.11
CA GLN A 181 7.30 -17.34 11.36
C GLN A 181 6.79 -18.10 10.13
N LYS A 182 7.38 -19.27 9.89
CA LYS A 182 6.96 -20.23 8.86
C LYS A 182 6.08 -21.33 9.46
N ASN A 183 5.32 -22.00 8.58
CA ASN A 183 4.58 -23.22 8.88
C ASN A 183 3.52 -23.06 9.98
N LEU A 184 2.82 -21.93 10.00
CA LEU A 184 1.65 -21.74 10.84
C LEU A 184 0.42 -22.43 10.20
N ARG A 185 -0.20 -23.37 10.90
CA ARG A 185 -1.46 -23.99 10.45
C ARG A 185 -2.64 -23.10 10.78
N VAL A 186 -3.53 -22.89 9.84
CA VAL A 186 -4.79 -22.17 10.07
C VAL A 186 -5.81 -23.15 10.61
N LEU A 187 -6.19 -22.99 11.88
CA LEU A 187 -7.20 -23.84 12.52
C LEU A 187 -8.62 -23.34 12.24
N ASP A 188 -8.78 -22.01 12.21
CA ASP A 188 -10.07 -21.35 11.99
C ASP A 188 -9.85 -19.95 11.45
N HIS A 189 -10.84 -19.42 10.72
CA HIS A 189 -10.82 -18.04 10.24
C HIS A 189 -12.23 -17.47 10.11
N SER A 190 -12.33 -16.15 10.25
CA SER A 190 -13.60 -15.42 10.05
C SER A 190 -13.32 -14.01 9.50
N ILE A 191 -14.15 -13.59 8.56
CA ILE A 191 -14.13 -12.20 8.06
C ILE A 191 -14.98 -11.36 8.99
N ILE A 192 -14.41 -10.29 9.52
CA ILE A 192 -15.04 -9.39 10.48
C ILE A 192 -14.96 -7.93 10.02
N GLY A 193 -15.63 -7.06 10.76
CA GLY A 193 -15.68 -5.62 10.49
C GLY A 193 -16.79 -5.23 9.51
N LYS A 194 -17.22 -3.98 9.59
CA LYS A 194 -18.32 -3.42 8.77
C LYS A 194 -18.03 -3.49 7.27
N ASN A 195 -16.76 -3.31 6.90
CA ASN A 195 -16.31 -3.28 5.50
C ASN A 195 -15.80 -4.64 5.02
N LYS A 196 -15.88 -5.70 5.85
CA LYS A 196 -15.39 -7.04 5.53
C LYS A 196 -13.93 -7.08 5.05
N ASN A 197 -13.10 -6.21 5.60
CA ASN A 197 -11.68 -6.04 5.25
C ASN A 197 -10.73 -6.50 6.36
N VAL A 198 -11.23 -7.26 7.31
CA VAL A 198 -10.44 -7.81 8.41
C VAL A 198 -10.68 -9.32 8.50
N VAL A 199 -9.60 -10.09 8.56
CA VAL A 199 -9.67 -11.54 8.79
C VAL A 199 -9.10 -11.83 10.17
N LYS A 200 -9.93 -12.46 11.02
CA LYS A 200 -9.51 -13.02 12.29
C LYS A 200 -9.18 -14.49 12.08
N LEU A 201 -8.04 -14.94 12.60
CA LEU A 201 -7.56 -16.32 12.47
C LEU A 201 -7.23 -16.91 13.82
N LYS A 202 -7.34 -18.23 13.90
CA LYS A 202 -6.72 -19.04 14.94
C LYS A 202 -5.60 -19.84 14.30
N LEU A 203 -4.38 -19.58 14.70
CA LEU A 203 -3.17 -20.16 14.14
C LEU A 203 -2.53 -21.12 15.14
N LEU A 204 -1.91 -22.18 14.64
CA LEU A 204 -1.16 -23.15 15.43
C LEU A 204 0.26 -23.22 14.89
N ASP A 205 1.23 -23.05 15.78
CA ASP A 205 2.63 -23.19 15.43
C ASP A 205 3.07 -24.68 15.39
N PRO A 206 4.25 -25.00 14.85
CA PRO A 206 4.76 -26.36 14.80
C PRO A 206 5.00 -26.98 16.19
N GLN A 207 5.08 -26.20 17.27
CA GLN A 207 5.26 -26.63 18.63
C GLN A 207 3.92 -26.88 19.36
N GLY A 208 2.78 -26.62 18.69
CA GLY A 208 1.44 -26.82 19.26
C GLY A 208 0.91 -25.63 20.04
N ILE A 209 1.56 -24.45 19.93
CA ILE A 209 1.08 -23.21 20.56
C ILE A 209 0.08 -22.52 19.63
N SER A 210 -1.07 -22.17 20.19
CA SER A 210 -2.12 -21.45 19.46
C SER A 210 -2.05 -19.95 19.71
N VAL A 211 -2.17 -19.14 18.64
CA VAL A 211 -2.23 -17.68 18.71
C VAL A 211 -3.37 -17.13 17.85
N GLU A 212 -3.97 -16.03 18.28
CA GLU A 212 -4.91 -15.26 17.47
C GLU A 212 -4.14 -14.39 16.46
N GLY A 213 -4.54 -14.43 15.18
CA GLY A 213 -4.01 -13.58 14.11
C GLY A 213 -5.09 -12.63 13.59
N ILE A 214 -4.69 -11.39 13.32
CA ILE A 214 -5.54 -10.39 12.65
C ILE A 214 -4.83 -9.94 11.38
N TYR A 215 -5.52 -10.02 10.26
CA TYR A 215 -5.07 -9.49 8.99
C TYR A 215 -5.99 -8.34 8.54
N PHE A 216 -5.40 -7.21 8.15
CA PHE A 216 -6.10 -6.06 7.59
C PHE A 216 -5.74 -5.93 6.11
N GLY A 217 -6.71 -6.07 5.22
CA GLY A 217 -6.48 -5.97 3.78
C GLY A 217 -7.62 -6.55 2.94
N GLU A 218 -7.29 -7.06 1.76
CA GLU A 218 -8.24 -7.73 0.87
C GLU A 218 -8.58 -9.12 1.46
N ALA A 219 -9.67 -9.13 2.24
CA ALA A 219 -10.01 -10.30 3.05
C ALA A 219 -10.36 -11.53 2.21
N GLU A 220 -11.03 -11.35 1.07
CA GLU A 220 -11.42 -12.43 0.17
C GLU A 220 -10.20 -13.09 -0.46
N ASP A 221 -9.24 -12.29 -0.95
CA ASP A 221 -8.00 -12.78 -1.54
C ASP A 221 -7.19 -13.59 -0.52
N PHE A 222 -7.07 -13.07 0.70
CA PHE A 222 -6.36 -13.77 1.77
C PHE A 222 -7.07 -15.08 2.16
N VAL A 223 -8.39 -15.08 2.28
CA VAL A 223 -9.15 -16.31 2.60
C VAL A 223 -9.02 -17.34 1.49
N ASN A 224 -9.05 -16.93 0.22
CA ASN A 224 -8.83 -17.84 -0.90
C ASN A 224 -7.42 -18.43 -0.85
N PHE A 225 -6.41 -17.61 -0.57
CA PHE A 225 -5.03 -18.07 -0.43
C PHE A 225 -4.87 -19.15 0.68
N ILE A 226 -5.43 -18.91 1.88
CA ILE A 226 -5.27 -19.86 3.00
C ILE A 226 -6.03 -21.16 2.81
N ARG A 227 -7.13 -21.18 2.01
CA ARG A 227 -7.89 -22.40 1.71
C ARG A 227 -7.10 -23.42 0.89
N GLU A 228 -6.14 -22.96 0.11
CA GLU A 228 -5.30 -23.80 -0.75
C GLU A 228 -4.03 -24.28 -0.05
N LYS A 229 -3.84 -23.95 1.23
CA LYS A 229 -2.60 -24.19 1.97
C LYS A 229 -2.83 -24.98 3.26
N ASP A 230 -1.97 -25.95 3.52
CA ASP A 230 -1.94 -26.66 4.81
C ASP A 230 -1.35 -25.78 5.92
N SER A 231 -0.41 -24.89 5.54
CA SER A 231 0.24 -23.93 6.43
C SER A 231 0.67 -22.70 5.67
N ILE A 232 0.82 -21.59 6.39
CA ILE A 232 1.25 -20.31 5.85
C ILE A 232 2.52 -19.81 6.57
N SER A 233 3.30 -19.02 5.88
CA SER A 233 4.38 -18.21 6.48
C SER A 233 3.90 -16.77 6.55
N VAL A 234 4.18 -16.11 7.68
CA VAL A 234 3.72 -14.75 7.89
C VAL A 234 4.83 -13.85 8.41
N THR A 235 4.77 -12.58 8.04
CA THR A 235 5.40 -11.53 8.84
C THR A 235 4.34 -10.88 9.70
N TYR A 236 4.71 -10.54 10.92
CA TYR A 236 3.75 -10.10 11.91
C TYR A 236 4.34 -9.11 12.92
N TYR A 237 3.47 -8.46 13.65
CA TYR A 237 3.75 -7.68 14.82
C TYR A 237 2.90 -8.18 16.00
N PRO A 238 3.49 -8.47 17.17
CA PRO A 238 2.72 -8.92 18.34
C PRO A 238 2.04 -7.74 19.02
N GLU A 239 0.84 -7.96 19.54
CA GLU A 239 0.03 -6.95 20.19
C GLU A 239 -0.76 -7.53 21.36
N ILE A 240 -1.02 -6.71 22.39
CA ILE A 240 -1.98 -7.03 23.46
C ILE A 240 -3.35 -6.46 23.06
N ASN A 241 -4.28 -7.34 22.76
CA ASN A 241 -5.67 -6.96 22.56
C ASN A 241 -6.34 -6.71 23.91
N ARG A 242 -6.89 -5.50 24.09
CA ARG A 242 -7.63 -5.10 25.30
C ARG A 242 -9.10 -4.89 24.95
N PHE A 243 -9.92 -5.87 25.26
CA PHE A 243 -11.35 -5.80 24.97
C PHE A 243 -12.20 -6.18 26.17
N ARG A 244 -13.14 -5.31 26.57
CA ARG A 244 -14.07 -5.51 27.70
C ARG A 244 -13.38 -5.96 29.00
N GLY A 245 -12.23 -5.36 29.32
CA GLY A 245 -11.46 -5.66 30.52
C GLY A 245 -10.67 -6.98 30.48
N ARG A 246 -10.66 -7.67 29.35
CA ARG A 246 -9.81 -8.86 29.11
C ARG A 246 -8.64 -8.49 28.22
N GLU A 247 -7.50 -9.07 28.54
CA GLU A 247 -6.28 -8.96 27.72
C GLU A 247 -5.95 -10.31 27.09
N SER A 248 -5.64 -10.30 25.81
CA SER A 248 -5.16 -11.48 25.08
C SER A 248 -4.02 -11.09 24.15
N LEU A 249 -3.06 -11.99 23.96
CA LEU A 249 -2.02 -11.83 22.99
C LEU A 249 -2.55 -12.17 21.59
N GLN A 250 -2.22 -11.34 20.63
CA GLN A 250 -2.53 -11.55 19.20
C GLN A 250 -1.36 -11.11 18.32
N ILE A 251 -1.34 -11.57 17.09
CA ILE A 251 -0.41 -11.08 16.07
C ILE A 251 -1.17 -10.32 15.00
N ILE A 252 -0.61 -9.20 14.57
CA ILE A 252 -1.09 -8.45 13.40
C ILE A 252 -0.26 -8.90 12.20
N ILE A 253 -0.89 -9.65 11.31
CA ILE A 253 -0.25 -10.15 10.09
C ILE A 253 -0.07 -8.99 9.13
N GLN A 254 1.16 -8.81 8.63
CA GLN A 254 1.51 -7.77 7.68
C GLN A 254 1.64 -8.31 6.26
N ASN A 255 2.32 -9.46 6.12
CA ASN A 255 2.47 -10.15 4.85
C ASN A 255 2.35 -11.66 5.06
N TYR A 256 2.04 -12.38 3.97
CA TYR A 256 1.88 -13.83 3.97
C TYR A 256 2.40 -14.45 2.66
N CYS A 257 2.81 -15.71 2.72
CA CYS A 257 3.21 -16.53 1.58
C CYS A 257 3.00 -18.02 1.84
#